data_82d023faccdc1ee19896d5d2c7321fe2
#
_entry.id   82d023faccdc1ee19896d5d2c7321fe2
#
_cell.length_a   1.000
_cell.length_b   1.000
_cell.length_c   1.000
_cell.angle_alpha   90.00
_cell.angle_beta   90.00
_cell.angle_gamma   90.00
#
_symmetry.space_group_name_H-M   'P 1'
#
loop_
_entity.id
_entity.type
_entity.pdbx_description
1 polymer ?
#
loop_
_entity_poly.entity_id
_entity_poly.type
_entity_poly.pdbx_seq_one_letter_code
_entity_poly.pdbx_strand_id
1 'polypeptide(L)'
;NMAALMNKCDLCVTAASTVLYECCAMLLPTLFFVVSEDQKYDAEVFSKDNMLLYCGNYMDGKKEALKRMEVVLSKIVKNREQQYKMKQMMKKFVDAKGAERIVAALMGEKNE
;
A
#
# COMPACT_ATOMS: atom_id res chain seq x y z
N ASN A 1 13.08 9.81 -10.35
CA ASN A 1 12.82 8.44 -10.02
C ASN A 1 11.55 8.32 -9.16
N MET A 2 11.13 7.11 -8.90
CA MET A 2 9.88 6.85 -8.17
C MET A 2 9.88 7.46 -6.77
N ALA A 3 10.95 7.30 -6.02
CA ALA A 3 11.03 7.84 -4.67
C ALA A 3 10.93 9.36 -4.64
N ALA A 4 11.56 10.04 -5.59
CA ALA A 4 11.50 11.50 -5.68
C ALA A 4 10.08 11.97 -6.02
N LEU A 5 9.37 11.22 -6.89
CA LEU A 5 7.99 11.54 -7.22
C LEU A 5 7.08 11.34 -6.02
N MET A 6 7.27 10.26 -5.27
CA MET A 6 6.46 9.98 -4.08
C MET A 6 6.62 11.04 -3.01
N ASN A 7 7.81 11.60 -2.86
CA ASN A 7 8.05 12.66 -1.88
C ASN A 7 7.24 13.93 -2.16
N LYS A 8 6.83 14.12 -3.41
CA LYS A 8 6.06 15.30 -3.81
C LYS A 8 4.55 15.07 -3.74
N CYS A 9 4.12 13.84 -3.46
CA CYS A 9 2.71 13.49 -3.42
C CYS A 9 2.22 13.35 -1.99
N ASP A 10 0.96 13.72 -1.76
CA ASP A 10 0.30 13.49 -0.47
C ASP A 10 -0.46 12.17 -0.45
N LEU A 11 -0.83 11.67 -1.61
CA LEU A 11 -1.58 10.43 -1.79
C LEU A 11 -1.09 9.73 -3.06
N CYS A 12 -1.26 8.42 -3.09
CA CYS A 12 -0.89 7.62 -4.25
C CYS A 12 -2.05 6.71 -4.64
N VAL A 13 -2.26 6.52 -5.94
CA VAL A 13 -3.21 5.55 -6.48
C VAL A 13 -2.43 4.66 -7.43
N THR A 14 -2.46 3.34 -7.19
CA THR A 14 -1.64 2.42 -7.97
C THR A 14 -2.26 1.02 -8.01
N ALA A 15 -1.77 0.21 -8.94
CA ALA A 15 -2.08 -1.21 -8.95
C ALA A 15 -1.24 -1.91 -7.86
N ALA A 16 -1.76 -3.02 -7.35
CA ALA A 16 -1.02 -3.82 -6.38
C ALA A 16 0.27 -4.35 -7.03
N SER A 17 1.40 -4.10 -6.38
CA SER A 17 2.72 -4.53 -6.86
C SER A 17 3.75 -4.21 -5.79
N THR A 18 5.04 -4.36 -6.10
CA THR A 18 6.12 -4.00 -5.19
C THR A 18 6.10 -2.51 -4.81
N VAL A 19 5.43 -1.69 -5.61
CA VAL A 19 5.25 -0.25 -5.30
C VAL A 19 4.52 -0.05 -3.98
N LEU A 20 3.64 -0.98 -3.58
CA LEU A 20 2.92 -0.85 -2.31
C LEU A 20 3.89 -0.82 -1.13
N TYR A 21 4.94 -1.62 -1.17
CA TYR A 21 5.96 -1.58 -0.12
C TYR A 21 6.69 -0.24 -0.11
N GLU A 22 7.00 0.29 -1.29
CA GLU A 22 7.65 1.59 -1.40
C GLU A 22 6.76 2.70 -0.85
N CYS A 23 5.45 2.63 -1.11
CA CYS A 23 4.50 3.59 -0.55
C CYS A 23 4.51 3.56 0.98
N CYS A 24 4.55 2.36 1.56
CA CYS A 24 4.65 2.22 3.02
C CYS A 24 5.95 2.81 3.56
N ALA A 25 7.07 2.54 2.89
CA ALA A 25 8.37 3.04 3.29
C ALA A 25 8.42 4.57 3.26
N MET A 26 7.71 5.18 2.33
CA MET A 26 7.61 6.63 2.21
C MET A 26 6.51 7.23 3.07
N LEU A 27 5.76 6.42 3.80
CA LEU A 27 4.62 6.84 4.61
C LEU A 27 3.59 7.60 3.79
N LEU A 28 3.30 7.08 2.60
CA LEU A 28 2.41 7.72 1.64
C LEU A 28 1.06 7.01 1.63
N PRO A 29 -0.02 7.62 2.15
CA PRO A 29 -1.34 7.01 2.09
C PRO A 29 -1.70 6.63 0.66
N THR A 30 -2.12 5.39 0.47
CA THR A 30 -2.26 4.81 -0.86
C THR A 30 -3.59 4.10 -1.03
N LEU A 31 -4.21 4.32 -2.19
CA LEU A 31 -5.33 3.53 -2.68
C LEU A 31 -4.78 2.59 -3.74
N PHE A 32 -5.21 1.34 -3.72
CA PHE A 32 -4.72 0.41 -4.73
C PHE A 32 -5.82 -0.52 -5.23
N PHE A 33 -5.58 -1.10 -6.38
CA PHE A 33 -6.49 -2.06 -6.98
C PHE A 33 -5.70 -3.24 -7.53
N VAL A 34 -6.35 -4.39 -7.69
CA VAL A 34 -5.73 -5.61 -8.21
C VAL A 34 -6.04 -5.71 -9.70
N VAL A 35 -5.02 -6.05 -10.51
CA VAL A 35 -5.18 -6.22 -11.95
C VAL A 35 -4.85 -7.63 -12.43
N SER A 36 -4.38 -8.51 -11.54
CA SER A 36 -4.08 -9.90 -11.89
C SER A 36 -4.21 -10.80 -10.68
N GLU A 37 -4.35 -12.12 -10.93
CA GLU A 37 -4.54 -13.10 -9.86
C GLU A 37 -3.41 -13.17 -8.86
N ASP A 38 -2.19 -13.01 -9.32
CA ASP A 38 -1.00 -13.08 -8.45
C ASP A 38 -0.87 -11.92 -7.49
N GLN A 39 -1.69 -10.88 -7.65
CA GLN A 39 -1.68 -9.72 -6.76
C GLN A 39 -2.65 -9.84 -5.58
N LYS A 40 -3.45 -10.91 -5.53
CA LYS A 40 -4.46 -11.06 -4.47
C LYS A 40 -3.84 -11.21 -3.08
N TYR A 41 -2.71 -11.89 -2.98
CA TYR A 41 -2.02 -12.04 -1.71
C TYR A 41 -1.52 -10.69 -1.21
N ASP A 42 -0.94 -9.88 -2.08
CA ASP A 42 -0.48 -8.55 -1.73
C ASP A 42 -1.65 -7.68 -1.27
N ALA A 43 -2.80 -7.82 -1.92
CA ALA A 43 -4.00 -7.07 -1.54
C ALA A 43 -4.41 -7.39 -0.11
N GLU A 44 -4.39 -8.67 0.29
CA GLU A 44 -4.73 -9.05 1.66
C GLU A 44 -3.75 -8.47 2.69
N VAL A 45 -2.46 -8.54 2.39
CA VAL A 45 -1.42 -8.05 3.30
C VAL A 45 -1.52 -6.55 3.48
N PHE A 46 -1.61 -5.80 2.39
CA PHE A 46 -1.53 -4.35 2.45
C PHE A 46 -2.85 -3.68 2.85
N SER A 47 -3.99 -4.36 2.69
CA SER A 47 -5.28 -3.80 3.10
C SER A 47 -5.64 -4.13 4.54
N LYS A 48 -4.84 -4.93 5.23
CA LYS A 48 -5.12 -5.32 6.61
C LYS A 48 -5.21 -4.08 7.49
N ASP A 49 -6.29 -4.01 8.27
CA ASP A 49 -6.57 -2.89 9.17
C ASP A 49 -6.62 -1.53 8.45
N ASN A 50 -6.91 -1.56 7.15
CA ASN A 50 -6.95 -0.36 6.31
C ASN A 50 -5.64 0.42 6.28
N MET A 51 -4.53 -0.29 6.35
CA MET A 51 -3.21 0.34 6.21
C MET A 51 -3.09 1.02 4.85
N LEU A 52 -3.40 0.29 3.77
CA LEU A 52 -3.62 0.85 2.46
C LEU A 52 -5.07 0.55 2.08
N LEU A 53 -5.67 1.37 1.24
CA LEU A 53 -7.09 1.25 0.91
C LEU A 53 -7.28 0.45 -0.38
N TYR A 54 -7.91 -0.70 -0.26
CA TYR A 54 -8.19 -1.57 -1.38
C TYR A 54 -9.44 -1.10 -2.12
N CYS A 55 -9.31 -0.81 -3.40
CA CYS A 55 -10.39 -0.26 -4.22
C CYS A 55 -11.08 -1.29 -5.11
N GLY A 56 -10.64 -2.55 -5.06
CA GLY A 56 -11.30 -3.62 -5.78
C GLY A 56 -10.43 -4.29 -6.81
N ASN A 57 -10.98 -5.32 -7.45
CA ASN A 57 -10.31 -6.09 -8.46
C ASN A 57 -10.73 -5.60 -9.84
N TYR A 58 -9.79 -5.05 -10.58
CA TYR A 58 -10.02 -4.49 -11.90
C TYR A 58 -10.48 -5.55 -12.91
N MET A 59 -10.12 -6.82 -12.67
CA MET A 59 -10.55 -7.93 -13.51
C MET A 59 -12.04 -8.23 -13.38
N ASP A 60 -12.64 -7.95 -12.22
CA ASP A 60 -14.05 -8.21 -11.96
C ASP A 60 -14.97 -7.14 -12.54
N GLY A 61 -14.44 -5.96 -12.82
CA GLY A 61 -15.23 -4.87 -13.40
C GLY A 61 -14.46 -3.57 -13.35
N LYS A 62 -14.00 -3.14 -14.51
CA LYS A 62 -13.23 -1.92 -14.67
C LYS A 62 -13.97 -0.68 -14.18
N LYS A 63 -15.23 -0.54 -14.61
CA LYS A 63 -16.04 0.63 -14.27
C LYS A 63 -16.32 0.71 -12.78
N GLU A 64 -16.61 -0.44 -12.16
CA GLU A 64 -16.90 -0.48 -10.73
C GLU A 64 -15.66 -0.20 -9.89
N ALA A 65 -14.50 -0.70 -10.31
CA ALA A 65 -13.25 -0.41 -9.64
C ALA A 65 -12.93 1.08 -9.68
N LEU A 66 -13.13 1.72 -10.84
CA LEU A 66 -12.89 3.15 -10.99
C LEU A 66 -13.85 3.99 -10.16
N LYS A 67 -15.14 3.60 -10.11
CA LYS A 67 -16.14 4.29 -9.29
C LYS A 67 -15.80 4.20 -7.80
N ARG A 68 -15.41 3.01 -7.36
CA ARG A 68 -15.02 2.79 -5.96
C ARG A 68 -13.79 3.64 -5.62
N MET A 69 -12.83 3.69 -6.53
CA MET A 69 -11.64 4.51 -6.36
C MET A 69 -12.00 5.99 -6.19
N GLU A 70 -12.90 6.51 -7.01
CA GLU A 70 -13.35 7.90 -6.89
C GLU A 70 -13.97 8.18 -5.54
N VAL A 71 -14.84 7.30 -5.07
CA VAL A 71 -15.52 7.46 -3.79
C VAL A 71 -14.51 7.42 -2.65
N VAL A 72 -13.62 6.44 -2.65
CA VAL A 72 -12.61 6.30 -1.60
C VAL A 72 -11.65 7.48 -1.62
N LEU A 73 -11.22 7.89 -2.80
CA LEU A 73 -10.30 9.01 -2.95
C LEU A 73 -10.91 10.31 -2.41
N SER A 74 -12.16 10.60 -2.75
CA SER A 74 -12.82 11.82 -2.30
C SER A 74 -12.97 11.85 -0.78
N LYS A 75 -13.13 10.69 -0.14
CA LYS A 75 -13.20 10.61 1.31
C LYS A 75 -11.85 10.78 1.97
N ILE A 76 -10.81 10.08 1.47
CA ILE A 76 -9.50 10.10 2.11
C ILE A 76 -8.80 11.46 1.98
N VAL A 77 -9.02 12.15 0.87
CA VAL A 77 -8.41 13.47 0.66
C VAL A 77 -8.82 14.45 1.76
N LYS A 78 -10.03 14.33 2.26
CA LYS A 78 -10.56 15.23 3.29
C LYS A 78 -10.33 14.71 4.71
N ASN A 79 -9.92 13.46 4.87
CA ASN A 79 -9.82 12.83 6.19
C ASN A 79 -8.36 12.73 6.65
N ARG A 80 -7.89 13.79 7.24
CA ARG A 80 -6.50 13.86 7.71
C ARG A 80 -6.23 12.91 8.88
N GLU A 81 -7.22 12.66 9.70
CA GLU A 81 -7.08 11.71 10.81
C GLU A 81 -6.83 10.31 10.30
N GLN A 82 -7.58 9.87 9.27
CA GLN A 82 -7.38 8.56 8.67
C GLN A 82 -6.02 8.47 8.00
N GLN A 83 -5.60 9.52 7.30
CA GLN A 83 -4.27 9.57 6.69
C GLN A 83 -3.18 9.40 7.74
N TYR A 84 -3.33 10.03 8.89
CA TYR A 84 -2.38 9.93 9.99
C TYR A 84 -2.31 8.50 10.52
N LYS A 85 -3.46 7.88 10.75
CA LYS A 85 -3.53 6.49 11.21
C LYS A 85 -2.88 5.52 10.22
N MET A 86 -3.10 5.73 8.94
CA MET A 86 -2.47 4.94 7.89
C MET A 86 -0.95 5.04 7.96
N LYS A 87 -0.43 6.25 8.12
CA LYS A 87 1.01 6.47 8.23
C LYS A 87 1.60 5.75 9.44
N GLN A 88 0.91 5.75 10.56
CA GLN A 88 1.36 5.05 11.77
C GLN A 88 1.44 3.54 11.53
N MET A 89 0.44 2.96 10.88
CA MET A 89 0.44 1.54 10.55
C MET A 89 1.51 1.18 9.54
N MET A 90 1.73 2.03 8.53
CA MET A 90 2.78 1.84 7.54
C MET A 90 4.16 1.81 8.19
N LYS A 91 4.40 2.70 9.12
CA LYS A 91 5.67 2.76 9.84
C LYS A 91 5.91 1.48 10.61
N LYS A 92 4.91 0.99 11.33
CA LYS A 92 5.02 -0.28 12.08
C LYS A 92 5.29 -1.45 11.15
N PHE A 93 4.63 -1.48 10.01
CA PHE A 93 4.79 -2.54 9.02
C PHE A 93 6.21 -2.57 8.48
N VAL A 94 6.74 -1.42 8.08
CA VAL A 94 8.10 -1.31 7.54
C VAL A 94 9.14 -1.67 8.59
N ASP A 95 8.97 -1.20 9.82
CA ASP A 95 9.88 -1.51 10.91
C ASP A 95 9.90 -3.01 11.20
N ALA A 96 8.73 -3.67 11.20
CA ALA A 96 8.64 -5.11 11.42
C ALA A 96 9.33 -5.88 10.29
N LYS A 97 9.15 -5.48 9.03
CA LYS A 97 9.79 -6.13 7.90
C LYS A 97 11.31 -5.92 7.92
N GLY A 98 11.75 -4.75 8.32
CA GLY A 98 13.17 -4.47 8.50
C GLY A 98 13.79 -5.36 9.57
N ALA A 99 13.10 -5.51 10.70
CA ALA A 99 13.55 -6.37 11.78
C ALA A 99 13.64 -7.84 11.34
N GLU A 100 12.66 -8.33 10.58
CA GLU A 100 12.68 -9.68 10.04
C GLU A 100 13.92 -9.92 9.16
N ARG A 101 14.25 -8.95 8.32
CA ARG A 101 15.42 -9.05 7.44
C ARG A 101 16.72 -9.08 8.23
N ILE A 102 16.82 -8.28 9.28
CA ILE A 102 17.99 -8.25 10.14
C ILE A 102 18.16 -9.58 10.85
N VAL A 103 17.08 -10.13 11.41
CA VAL A 103 17.12 -11.42 12.11
C VAL A 103 17.53 -12.52 11.13
N ALA A 104 16.95 -12.54 9.93
CA ALA A 104 17.30 -13.54 8.93
C ALA A 104 18.79 -13.48 8.56
N ALA A 105 19.34 -12.29 8.42
CA ALA A 105 20.77 -12.11 8.12
C ALA A 105 21.64 -12.61 9.26
N LEU A 106 21.26 -12.31 10.50
CA LEU A 106 22.02 -12.74 11.70
C LEU A 106 21.96 -14.25 11.87
N MET A 107 20.85 -14.89 11.49
CA MET A 107 20.71 -16.35 11.59
C MET A 107 21.41 -17.09 10.45
N GLY A 108 22.03 -16.37 9.53
CA GLY A 108 22.69 -16.97 8.39
C GLY A 108 21.76 -17.44 7.29
N GLU A 109 20.51 -17.06 7.33
CA GLU A 109 19.55 -17.38 6.29
C GLU A 109 19.80 -16.50 5.06
N LYS A 110 19.58 -17.08 3.90
CA LYS A 110 19.74 -16.34 2.65
C LYS A 110 18.39 -15.98 2.08
N ASN A 111 18.21 -14.72 1.77
CA ASN A 111 16.98 -14.20 1.15
C ASN A 111 17.11 -14.27 -0.36
N GLU A 112 17.13 -15.46 -0.88
CA GLU A 112 17.29 -15.67 -2.31
C GLU A 112 16.00 -16.01 -3.02
#